data_eaf6ae48bf86eb4a660e7c4b063b07b6
#
_entry.id   eaf6ae48bf86eb4a660e7c4b063b07b6
#
_cell.length_a   1.000
_cell.length_b   1.000
_cell.length_c   1.000
_cell.angle_alpha   90.00
_cell.angle_beta   90.00
_cell.angle_gamma   90.00
#
_symmetry.space_group_name_H-M   'P 1'
#
loop_
_entity.id
_entity.type
_entity.pdbx_description
1 polymer ?
#
loop_
_entity_poly.entity_id
_entity_poly.type
_entity_poly.pdbx_seq_one_letter_code
_entity_poly.pdbx_strand_id
1 'polypeptide(L)'
;MSDTYDASAHLATRSPISLTTPTGVQSIDDLAQRRRIVIVLNVATYCALLWGAARLMGAGGWTLVDMIMFVCFAVGTPWTVLGFWNALIGLWLLHFHKDAMAEVAPYAAAGELATPLTIKTAITMTVRNEDPARAILRLKTVKASVDATGEGKAFSYFVLSDTNDAEVAKVEEAAFEAWKAGDPDKDRIVYRRRTDNKGYKAGNVREFCERWGDDYELMLPLDADSVMSGPAIVKLARIMQAHPKLGILQSLVVGMPSSSAFARIFQFGMRHGMRTYTMGQSWWTADCGPFWGHNAVVRIKPFRDQCELPELPGKPPLGGHVLSHDQVEATFMRRAGFEVRVLPFENDSWEENPPTMLDFAKRDVRWCQGNMQYVKLLDTKGLYPMSRFQ
;
A
#
# COMPACT_ATOMS: atom_id res chain seq x y z
N MET A 1 13.01 33.50 3.43
CA MET A 1 12.45 33.02 4.68
C MET A 1 11.83 31.66 4.37
N SER A 2 12.51 30.61 4.75
CA SER A 2 12.01 29.23 4.56
C SER A 2 11.11 28.94 5.75
N ASP A 3 9.80 29.02 5.54
CA ASP A 3 8.86 28.41 6.48
C ASP A 3 9.09 26.89 6.45
N THR A 4 9.93 26.43 7.37
CA THR A 4 10.06 25.01 7.65
C THR A 4 8.75 24.57 8.30
N TYR A 5 8.00 23.74 7.59
CA TYR A 5 6.81 23.07 8.12
C TYR A 5 7.16 22.41 9.45
N ASP A 6 6.68 22.96 10.54
CA ASP A 6 6.88 22.44 11.88
C ASP A 6 5.84 21.36 12.19
N ALA A 7 6.14 20.11 11.80
CA ALA A 7 5.36 18.94 12.16
C ALA A 7 5.54 18.55 13.66
N SER A 8 6.20 19.39 14.45
CA SER A 8 6.58 19.06 15.84
C SER A 8 5.41 19.11 16.84
N ALA A 9 4.26 19.65 16.49
CA ALA A 9 3.13 19.80 17.42
C ALA A 9 2.43 18.47 17.81
N HIS A 10 2.71 17.36 17.09
CA HIS A 10 2.09 16.06 17.34
C HIS A 10 3.11 14.91 17.49
N LEU A 11 4.30 15.21 17.99
CA LEU A 11 5.28 14.16 18.29
C LEU A 11 4.82 13.37 19.50
N ALA A 12 4.23 12.19 19.24
CA ALA A 12 4.15 11.16 20.28
C ALA A 12 5.56 10.90 20.80
N THR A 13 5.74 11.01 22.11
CA THR A 13 6.98 10.70 22.83
C THR A 13 7.52 9.36 22.34
N ARG A 14 8.78 9.32 21.93
CA ARG A 14 9.46 8.08 21.56
C ARG A 14 9.31 7.09 22.71
N SER A 15 8.67 5.96 22.46
CA SER A 15 8.72 4.81 23.37
C SER A 15 10.18 4.36 23.53
N PRO A 16 10.58 3.88 24.72
CA PRO A 16 11.93 3.37 24.90
C PRO A 16 12.24 2.28 23.88
N ILE A 17 13.46 2.27 23.37
CA ILE A 17 13.93 1.30 22.38
C ILE A 17 13.73 -0.10 22.94
N SER A 18 12.77 -0.84 22.40
CA SER A 18 12.63 -2.27 22.66
C SER A 18 13.60 -3.03 21.77
N LEU A 19 14.20 -4.10 22.27
CA LEU A 19 15.05 -5.01 21.49
C LEU A 19 14.24 -5.89 20.51
N THR A 20 12.91 -5.78 20.54
CA THR A 20 12.00 -6.43 19.60
C THR A 20 11.18 -5.39 18.84
N THR A 21 10.61 -5.79 17.70
CA THR A 21 9.64 -4.96 16.99
C THR A 21 8.42 -4.67 17.87
N PRO A 22 7.62 -3.62 17.58
CA PRO A 22 6.41 -3.32 18.35
C PRO A 22 5.42 -4.49 18.46
N THR A 23 5.40 -5.41 17.50
CA THR A 23 4.62 -6.66 17.58
C THR A 23 5.26 -7.72 18.45
N GLY A 24 6.54 -7.56 18.83
CA GLY A 24 7.31 -8.58 19.56
C GLY A 24 7.68 -9.82 18.73
N VAL A 25 7.44 -9.78 17.42
CA VAL A 25 7.55 -10.94 16.52
C VAL A 25 8.98 -11.19 16.03
N GLN A 26 9.76 -10.11 15.85
CA GLN A 26 11.13 -10.19 15.33
C GLN A 26 12.08 -9.30 16.15
N SER A 27 13.31 -9.76 16.32
CA SER A 27 14.36 -8.98 16.97
C SER A 27 14.77 -7.79 16.09
N ILE A 28 15.01 -6.64 16.72
CA ILE A 28 15.54 -5.44 16.04
C ILE A 28 16.95 -5.71 15.51
N ASP A 29 17.75 -6.50 16.23
CA ASP A 29 19.12 -6.84 15.81
C ASP A 29 19.12 -7.72 14.56
N ASP A 30 18.20 -8.70 14.47
CA ASP A 30 18.04 -9.54 13.27
C ASP A 30 17.64 -8.67 12.07
N LEU A 31 16.71 -7.75 12.24
CA LEU A 31 16.31 -6.84 11.17
C LEU A 31 17.43 -5.91 10.73
N ALA A 32 18.22 -5.41 11.68
CA ALA A 32 19.38 -4.58 11.37
C ALA A 32 20.45 -5.38 10.60
N GLN A 33 20.63 -6.66 10.92
CA GLN A 33 21.53 -7.55 10.18
C GLN A 33 21.02 -7.80 8.75
N ARG A 34 19.74 -8.13 8.56
CA ARG A 34 19.13 -8.33 7.23
C ARG A 34 19.29 -7.07 6.36
N ARG A 35 19.01 -5.91 6.91
CA ARG A 35 19.18 -4.61 6.23
C ARG A 35 20.63 -4.36 5.84
N ARG A 36 21.59 -4.65 6.73
CA ARG A 36 23.03 -4.54 6.41
C ARG A 36 23.44 -5.47 5.27
N ILE A 37 22.98 -6.72 5.28
CA ILE A 37 23.24 -7.68 4.19
C ILE A 37 22.73 -7.11 2.85
N VAL A 38 21.49 -6.62 2.79
CA VAL A 38 20.91 -6.06 1.57
C VAL A 38 21.68 -4.82 1.11
N ILE A 39 22.05 -3.92 2.02
CA ILE A 39 22.87 -2.74 1.67
C ILE A 39 24.22 -3.17 1.06
N VAL A 40 24.95 -4.09 1.70
CA VAL A 40 26.25 -4.56 1.20
C VAL A 40 26.12 -5.20 -0.16
N LEU A 41 25.12 -6.07 -0.35
CA LEU A 41 24.87 -6.73 -1.65
C LEU A 41 24.55 -5.72 -2.75
N ASN A 42 23.70 -4.73 -2.45
CA ASN A 42 23.35 -3.68 -3.41
C ASN A 42 24.55 -2.81 -3.76
N VAL A 43 25.29 -2.31 -2.78
CA VAL A 43 26.47 -1.46 -3.02
C VAL A 43 27.54 -2.20 -3.79
N ALA A 44 27.87 -3.45 -3.41
CA ALA A 44 28.86 -4.26 -4.11
C ALA A 44 28.48 -4.51 -5.57
N THR A 45 27.23 -4.91 -5.82
CA THR A 45 26.73 -5.15 -7.18
C THR A 45 26.72 -3.86 -8.00
N TYR A 46 26.25 -2.77 -7.43
CA TYR A 46 26.22 -1.47 -8.08
C TYR A 46 27.62 -0.99 -8.48
N CYS A 47 28.59 -1.08 -7.55
CA CYS A 47 29.98 -0.72 -7.84
C CYS A 47 30.58 -1.61 -8.94
N ALA A 48 30.30 -2.92 -8.93
CA ALA A 48 30.77 -3.85 -9.97
C ALA A 48 30.18 -3.49 -11.35
N LEU A 49 28.88 -3.16 -11.39
CA LEU A 49 28.21 -2.73 -12.64
C LEU A 49 28.77 -1.40 -13.17
N LEU A 50 28.98 -0.41 -12.29
CA LEU A 50 29.59 0.86 -12.68
C LEU A 50 31.02 0.67 -13.19
N TRP A 51 31.81 -0.16 -12.52
CA TRP A 51 33.17 -0.49 -12.98
C TRP A 51 33.15 -1.15 -14.37
N GLY A 52 32.27 -2.15 -14.57
CA GLY A 52 32.12 -2.81 -15.87
C GLY A 52 31.66 -1.85 -16.96
N ALA A 53 30.67 -0.99 -16.69
CA ALA A 53 30.20 0.02 -17.61
C ALA A 53 31.30 1.04 -17.98
N ALA A 54 32.07 1.50 -16.99
CA ALA A 54 33.18 2.41 -17.21
C ALA A 54 34.30 1.77 -18.11
N ARG A 55 34.61 0.49 -17.86
CA ARG A 55 35.57 -0.25 -18.66
C ARG A 55 35.08 -0.44 -20.10
N LEU A 56 33.82 -0.74 -20.29
CA LEU A 56 33.22 -0.95 -21.61
C LEU A 56 33.17 0.36 -22.43
N MET A 57 32.61 1.42 -21.84
CA MET A 57 32.43 2.72 -22.49
C MET A 57 33.79 3.41 -22.75
N GLY A 58 34.75 3.26 -21.84
CA GLY A 58 36.08 3.84 -21.95
C GLY A 58 37.05 3.08 -22.83
N ALA A 59 36.71 1.92 -23.41
CA ALA A 59 37.64 1.08 -24.18
C ALA A 59 38.21 1.77 -25.45
N GLY A 60 37.44 2.67 -26.06
CA GLY A 60 37.86 3.48 -27.21
C GLY A 60 38.26 4.92 -26.85
N GLY A 61 38.40 5.25 -25.58
CA GLY A 61 38.50 6.62 -25.08
C GLY A 61 37.11 7.21 -24.77
N TRP A 62 37.04 8.14 -23.80
CA TRP A 62 35.79 8.75 -23.36
C TRP A 62 35.37 9.87 -24.31
N THR A 63 34.20 9.75 -24.90
CA THR A 63 33.49 10.84 -25.59
C THR A 63 32.47 11.49 -24.68
N LEU A 64 31.94 12.66 -25.07
CA LEU A 64 30.85 13.31 -24.35
C LEU A 64 29.60 12.39 -24.27
N VAL A 65 29.34 11.64 -25.33
CA VAL A 65 28.17 10.71 -25.36
C VAL A 65 28.38 9.58 -24.36
N ASP A 66 29.57 9.00 -24.24
CA ASP A 66 29.89 7.95 -23.27
C ASP A 66 29.72 8.46 -21.84
N MET A 67 30.13 9.69 -21.56
CA MET A 67 29.93 10.31 -20.24
C MET A 67 28.44 10.49 -19.89
N ILE A 68 27.63 10.97 -20.85
CA ILE A 68 26.18 11.13 -20.66
C ILE A 68 25.54 9.74 -20.43
N MET A 69 25.88 8.74 -21.25
CA MET A 69 25.40 7.37 -21.10
C MET A 69 25.77 6.78 -19.74
N PHE A 70 27.01 6.98 -19.30
CA PHE A 70 27.47 6.50 -18.00
C PHE A 70 26.69 7.15 -16.84
N VAL A 71 26.46 8.45 -16.90
CA VAL A 71 25.64 9.16 -15.87
C VAL A 71 24.20 8.62 -15.86
N CYS A 72 23.58 8.46 -17.03
CA CYS A 72 22.23 7.89 -17.14
C CYS A 72 22.19 6.46 -16.57
N PHE A 73 23.19 5.64 -16.89
CA PHE A 73 23.31 4.28 -16.34
C PHE A 73 23.49 4.29 -14.83
N ALA A 74 24.35 5.15 -14.31
CA ALA A 74 24.60 5.28 -12.88
C ALA A 74 23.33 5.70 -12.11
N VAL A 75 22.56 6.63 -12.66
CA VAL A 75 21.30 7.10 -12.02
C VAL A 75 20.19 6.05 -12.08
N GLY A 76 20.07 5.30 -13.19
CA GLY A 76 18.98 4.33 -13.38
C GLY A 76 19.22 2.95 -12.72
N THR A 77 20.47 2.56 -12.54
CA THR A 77 20.84 1.20 -12.11
C THR A 77 20.51 0.84 -10.66
N PRO A 78 20.56 1.75 -9.64
CA PRO A 78 20.30 1.39 -8.24
C PRO A 78 18.96 0.69 -8.02
N TRP A 79 17.91 1.14 -8.68
CA TRP A 79 16.58 0.55 -8.58
C TRP A 79 16.53 -0.87 -9.15
N THR A 80 17.21 -1.09 -10.27
CA THR A 80 17.32 -2.42 -10.91
C THR A 80 18.08 -3.40 -10.02
N VAL A 81 19.18 -2.96 -9.38
CA VAL A 81 19.98 -3.79 -8.48
C VAL A 81 19.17 -4.18 -7.24
N LEU A 82 18.41 -3.23 -6.67
CA LEU A 82 17.52 -3.51 -5.54
C LEU A 82 16.45 -4.54 -5.93
N GLY A 83 15.83 -4.36 -7.09
CA GLY A 83 14.85 -5.32 -7.62
C GLY A 83 15.42 -6.72 -7.83
N PHE A 84 16.64 -6.81 -8.37
CA PHE A 84 17.35 -8.07 -8.54
C PHE A 84 17.57 -8.79 -7.20
N TRP A 85 18.07 -8.10 -6.18
CA TRP A 85 18.30 -8.72 -4.87
C TRP A 85 17.01 -9.09 -4.15
N ASN A 86 15.95 -8.28 -4.26
CA ASN A 86 14.65 -8.67 -3.75
C ASN A 86 14.17 -9.98 -4.39
N ALA A 87 14.26 -10.10 -5.71
CA ALA A 87 13.85 -11.31 -6.40
C ALA A 87 14.72 -12.52 -6.03
N LEU A 88 16.05 -12.35 -5.93
CA LEU A 88 16.97 -13.44 -5.64
C LEU A 88 16.84 -13.95 -4.19
N ILE A 89 16.71 -13.03 -3.22
CA ILE A 89 16.48 -13.37 -1.82
C ILE A 89 15.13 -14.09 -1.69
N GLY A 90 14.08 -13.58 -2.33
CA GLY A 90 12.77 -14.23 -2.31
C GLY A 90 12.76 -15.59 -2.99
N LEU A 91 13.48 -15.75 -4.09
CA LEU A 91 13.65 -17.05 -4.74
C LEU A 91 14.32 -18.06 -3.79
N TRP A 92 15.39 -17.63 -3.12
CA TRP A 92 16.08 -18.47 -2.13
C TRP A 92 15.15 -18.85 -0.97
N LEU A 93 14.41 -17.90 -0.41
CA LEU A 93 13.46 -18.14 0.67
C LEU A 93 12.38 -19.12 0.25
N LEU A 94 11.78 -18.94 -0.93
CA LEU A 94 10.66 -19.77 -1.40
C LEU A 94 11.05 -21.21 -1.76
N HIS A 95 12.29 -21.45 -2.17
CA HIS A 95 12.70 -22.76 -2.71
C HIS A 95 13.70 -23.52 -1.84
N PHE A 96 14.44 -22.82 -0.98
CA PHE A 96 15.52 -23.43 -0.20
C PHE A 96 15.39 -23.25 1.31
N HIS A 97 14.51 -22.34 1.79
CA HIS A 97 14.24 -22.19 3.20
C HIS A 97 13.07 -23.09 3.62
N LYS A 98 13.17 -23.75 4.78
CA LYS A 98 12.16 -24.73 5.24
C LYS A 98 10.79 -24.10 5.48
N ASP A 99 10.76 -22.91 6.08
CA ASP A 99 9.53 -22.18 6.39
C ASP A 99 9.73 -20.68 6.14
N ALA A 100 9.64 -20.29 4.87
CA ALA A 100 9.78 -18.91 4.46
C ALA A 100 8.72 -17.99 5.09
N MET A 101 7.52 -18.51 5.32
CA MET A 101 6.44 -17.72 5.90
C MET A 101 6.66 -17.43 7.37
N ALA A 102 7.09 -18.40 8.17
CA ALA A 102 7.44 -18.18 9.56
C ALA A 102 8.63 -17.21 9.71
N GLU A 103 9.58 -17.25 8.75
CA GLU A 103 10.75 -16.36 8.73
C GLU A 103 10.39 -14.90 8.37
N VAL A 104 9.50 -14.69 7.37
CA VAL A 104 9.21 -13.37 6.80
C VAL A 104 7.96 -12.74 7.39
N ALA A 105 6.93 -13.54 7.63
CA ALA A 105 5.62 -13.09 8.08
C ALA A 105 5.07 -13.97 9.23
N PRO A 106 5.79 -14.11 10.35
CA PRO A 106 5.36 -14.96 11.47
C PRO A 106 4.00 -14.55 12.06
N TYR A 107 3.63 -13.27 11.94
CA TYR A 107 2.32 -12.75 12.34
C TYR A 107 1.16 -13.36 11.51
N ALA A 108 1.43 -13.90 10.32
CA ALA A 108 0.41 -14.48 9.44
C ALA A 108 -0.26 -15.72 10.03
N ALA A 109 0.42 -16.44 10.94
CA ALA A 109 -0.14 -17.62 11.60
C ALA A 109 -1.43 -17.32 12.38
N ALA A 110 -1.57 -16.12 12.94
CA ALA A 110 -2.78 -15.70 13.64
C ALA A 110 -4.03 -15.66 12.73
N GLY A 111 -3.84 -15.49 11.43
CA GLY A 111 -4.93 -15.49 10.46
C GLY A 111 -5.52 -16.88 10.17
N GLU A 112 -4.76 -17.94 10.45
CA GLU A 112 -5.22 -19.33 10.25
C GLU A 112 -6.02 -19.86 11.45
N LEU A 113 -5.96 -19.16 12.57
CA LEU A 113 -6.71 -19.54 13.76
C LEU A 113 -8.20 -19.25 13.57
N ALA A 114 -9.07 -20.18 14.00
CA ALA A 114 -10.52 -19.98 13.97
C ALA A 114 -11.01 -19.06 15.11
N THR A 115 -10.21 -18.06 15.50
CA THR A 115 -10.57 -17.10 16.55
C THR A 115 -11.69 -16.19 16.06
N PRO A 116 -12.83 -16.10 16.77
CA PRO A 116 -13.90 -15.18 16.41
C PRO A 116 -13.42 -13.72 16.38
N LEU A 117 -13.95 -12.94 15.44
CA LEU A 117 -13.68 -11.51 15.38
C LEU A 117 -14.49 -10.77 16.46
N THR A 118 -13.80 -10.00 17.29
CA THR A 118 -14.39 -9.13 18.31
C THR A 118 -14.25 -7.65 17.94
N ILE A 119 -13.37 -7.34 16.99
CA ILE A 119 -13.14 -5.98 16.47
C ILE A 119 -14.05 -5.70 15.28
N LYS A 120 -14.48 -4.44 15.16
CA LYS A 120 -15.32 -3.98 14.05
C LYS A 120 -14.44 -3.44 12.91
N THR A 121 -14.76 -3.83 11.70
CA THR A 121 -14.04 -3.42 10.49
C THR A 121 -14.99 -2.74 9.51
N ALA A 122 -14.64 -1.55 9.05
CA ALA A 122 -15.31 -0.86 7.96
C ALA A 122 -14.64 -1.20 6.63
N ILE A 123 -15.36 -1.83 5.71
CA ILE A 123 -14.93 -2.00 4.32
C ILE A 123 -15.38 -0.76 3.56
N THR A 124 -14.42 0.04 3.08
CA THR A 124 -14.69 1.31 2.40
C THR A 124 -14.33 1.21 0.93
N MET A 125 -15.23 1.56 0.05
CA MET A 125 -14.95 1.65 -1.40
C MET A 125 -14.97 3.11 -1.83
N THR A 126 -13.85 3.60 -2.34
CA THR A 126 -13.76 4.97 -2.89
C THR A 126 -14.13 4.95 -4.36
N VAL A 127 -15.05 5.85 -4.76
CA VAL A 127 -15.53 5.95 -6.13
C VAL A 127 -15.48 7.41 -6.61
N ARG A 128 -15.20 7.62 -7.90
CA ARG A 128 -15.19 8.94 -8.54
C ARG A 128 -15.44 8.84 -10.03
N ASN A 129 -16.67 9.13 -10.46
CA ASN A 129 -17.09 9.03 -11.88
C ASN A 129 -16.84 7.64 -12.50
N GLU A 130 -16.87 6.59 -11.65
CA GLU A 130 -16.75 5.19 -12.08
C GLU A 130 -18.08 4.69 -12.63
N ASP A 131 -18.09 3.49 -13.24
CA ASP A 131 -19.33 2.77 -13.55
C ASP A 131 -20.03 2.35 -12.25
N PRO A 132 -21.18 2.98 -11.88
CA PRO A 132 -21.82 2.72 -10.59
C PRO A 132 -22.32 1.29 -10.45
N ALA A 133 -22.84 0.69 -11.52
CA ALA A 133 -23.37 -0.67 -11.49
C ALA A 133 -22.24 -1.68 -11.19
N ARG A 134 -21.09 -1.47 -11.78
CA ARG A 134 -19.90 -2.28 -11.60
C ARG A 134 -19.30 -2.15 -10.20
N ALA A 135 -19.15 -0.93 -9.70
CA ALA A 135 -18.61 -0.66 -8.36
C ALA A 135 -19.50 -1.28 -7.28
N ILE A 136 -20.81 -1.06 -7.36
CA ILE A 136 -21.78 -1.62 -6.41
C ILE A 136 -21.81 -3.15 -6.49
N LEU A 137 -21.79 -3.75 -7.70
CA LEU A 137 -21.75 -5.20 -7.86
C LEU A 137 -20.53 -5.82 -7.16
N ARG A 138 -19.35 -5.18 -7.28
CA ARG A 138 -18.13 -5.64 -6.61
C ARG A 138 -18.27 -5.60 -5.09
N LEU A 139 -18.76 -4.49 -4.54
CA LEU A 139 -18.92 -4.36 -3.10
C LEU A 139 -19.98 -5.35 -2.56
N LYS A 140 -21.05 -5.59 -3.31
CA LYS A 140 -22.05 -6.65 -3.01
C LYS A 140 -21.39 -8.04 -2.99
N THR A 141 -20.52 -8.32 -3.95
CA THR A 141 -19.81 -9.59 -4.04
C THR A 141 -18.87 -9.78 -2.85
N VAL A 142 -18.15 -8.73 -2.47
CA VAL A 142 -17.31 -8.73 -1.26
C VAL A 142 -18.17 -9.00 -0.02
N LYS A 143 -19.30 -8.28 0.14
CA LYS A 143 -20.23 -8.49 1.27
C LYS A 143 -20.72 -9.93 1.33
N ALA A 144 -21.23 -10.46 0.24
CA ALA A 144 -21.73 -11.84 0.18
C ALA A 144 -20.65 -12.85 0.54
N SER A 145 -19.42 -12.63 0.08
CA SER A 145 -18.28 -13.51 0.40
C SER A 145 -17.90 -13.43 1.88
N VAL A 146 -17.92 -12.23 2.48
CA VAL A 146 -17.66 -12.05 3.91
C VAL A 146 -18.78 -12.67 4.76
N ASP A 147 -20.04 -12.45 4.41
CA ASP A 147 -21.17 -13.04 5.13
C ASP A 147 -21.15 -14.58 5.09
N ALA A 148 -20.71 -15.16 3.98
CA ALA A 148 -20.55 -16.61 3.84
C ALA A 148 -19.49 -17.22 4.78
N THR A 149 -18.57 -16.42 5.35
CA THR A 149 -17.59 -16.89 6.34
C THR A 149 -18.18 -17.10 7.74
N GLY A 150 -19.38 -16.59 8.00
CA GLY A 150 -20.00 -16.56 9.32
C GLY A 150 -19.58 -15.38 10.20
N GLU A 151 -18.54 -14.62 9.80
CA GLU A 151 -18.03 -13.45 10.55
C GLU A 151 -18.63 -12.11 10.08
N GLY A 152 -19.63 -12.14 9.19
CA GLY A 152 -20.20 -10.95 8.54
C GLY A 152 -20.61 -9.82 9.50
N LYS A 153 -21.05 -10.16 10.72
CA LYS A 153 -21.48 -9.18 11.74
C LYS A 153 -20.36 -8.23 12.20
N ALA A 154 -19.10 -8.60 12.02
CA ALA A 154 -17.95 -7.77 12.36
C ALA A 154 -17.66 -6.68 11.30
N PHE A 155 -18.39 -6.69 10.18
CA PHE A 155 -18.10 -5.82 9.03
C PHE A 155 -19.27 -4.92 8.66
N SER A 156 -18.96 -3.68 8.28
CA SER A 156 -19.88 -2.72 7.65
C SER A 156 -19.29 -2.20 6.35
N TYR A 157 -20.12 -1.72 5.44
CA TYR A 157 -19.76 -1.41 4.05
C TYR A 157 -20.08 0.05 3.75
N PHE A 158 -19.08 0.78 3.26
CA PHE A 158 -19.17 2.19 2.96
C PHE A 158 -18.84 2.47 1.50
N VAL A 159 -19.72 3.13 0.79
CA VAL A 159 -19.42 3.75 -0.50
C VAL A 159 -19.08 5.21 -0.22
N LEU A 160 -17.83 5.58 -0.46
CA LEU A 160 -17.27 6.92 -0.25
C LEU A 160 -17.09 7.60 -1.59
N SER A 161 -18.11 8.38 -2.01
CA SER A 161 -18.14 8.98 -3.33
C SER A 161 -17.55 10.38 -3.37
N ASP A 162 -16.67 10.59 -4.36
CA ASP A 162 -16.15 11.88 -4.83
C ASP A 162 -16.66 12.20 -6.24
N THR A 163 -17.72 11.53 -6.69
CA THR A 163 -18.31 11.71 -8.02
C THR A 163 -18.84 13.13 -8.17
N ASN A 164 -18.31 13.85 -9.14
CA ASN A 164 -18.65 15.24 -9.45
C ASN A 164 -19.41 15.40 -10.76
N ASP A 165 -19.51 14.37 -11.58
CA ASP A 165 -20.44 14.30 -12.72
C ASP A 165 -21.86 14.08 -12.18
N ALA A 166 -22.77 14.99 -12.47
CA ALA A 166 -24.12 14.99 -11.90
C ALA A 166 -24.97 13.79 -12.42
N GLU A 167 -24.78 13.37 -13.67
CA GLU A 167 -25.54 12.25 -14.21
C GLU A 167 -25.02 10.92 -13.66
N VAL A 168 -23.68 10.77 -13.54
CA VAL A 168 -23.09 9.60 -12.91
C VAL A 168 -23.50 9.52 -11.44
N ALA A 169 -23.46 10.64 -10.70
CA ALA A 169 -23.85 10.67 -9.28
C ALA A 169 -25.30 10.24 -9.06
N LYS A 170 -26.21 10.68 -9.93
CA LYS A 170 -27.63 10.30 -9.87
C LYS A 170 -27.85 8.80 -10.08
N VAL A 171 -27.12 8.21 -11.04
CA VAL A 171 -27.15 6.76 -11.28
C VAL A 171 -26.51 6.00 -10.12
N GLU A 172 -25.41 6.52 -9.57
CA GLU A 172 -24.70 5.94 -8.42
C GLU A 172 -25.58 5.89 -7.19
N GLU A 173 -26.23 7.00 -6.84
CA GLU A 173 -27.17 7.10 -5.70
C GLU A 173 -28.36 6.13 -5.89
N ALA A 174 -28.97 6.09 -7.08
CA ALA A 174 -30.10 5.21 -7.37
C ALA A 174 -29.69 3.72 -7.29
N ALA A 175 -28.54 3.35 -7.79
CA ALA A 175 -28.03 1.99 -7.74
C ALA A 175 -27.69 1.55 -6.30
N PHE A 176 -27.16 2.48 -5.48
CA PHE A 176 -26.91 2.23 -4.07
C PHE A 176 -28.22 2.04 -3.29
N GLU A 177 -29.21 2.91 -3.47
CA GLU A 177 -30.49 2.80 -2.79
C GLU A 177 -31.23 1.51 -3.16
N ALA A 178 -31.16 1.09 -4.44
CA ALA A 178 -31.72 -0.18 -4.88
C ALA A 178 -31.01 -1.38 -4.20
N TRP A 179 -29.71 -1.32 -4.01
CA TRP A 179 -28.98 -2.34 -3.24
C TRP A 179 -29.43 -2.36 -1.79
N LYS A 180 -29.41 -1.21 -1.13
CA LYS A 180 -29.75 -1.08 0.30
C LYS A 180 -31.18 -1.54 0.59
N ALA A 181 -32.12 -1.20 -0.27
CA ALA A 181 -33.52 -1.60 -0.12
C ALA A 181 -33.73 -3.13 -0.20
N GLY A 182 -32.91 -3.81 -1.00
CA GLY A 182 -32.97 -5.27 -1.21
C GLY A 182 -32.08 -6.09 -0.25
N ASP A 183 -31.29 -5.45 0.60
CA ASP A 183 -30.35 -6.15 1.50
C ASP A 183 -30.96 -6.30 2.92
N PRO A 184 -31.00 -7.52 3.50
CA PRO A 184 -31.53 -7.74 4.84
C PRO A 184 -30.74 -7.00 5.93
N ASP A 185 -29.45 -6.72 5.68
CA ASP A 185 -28.54 -6.06 6.62
C ASP A 185 -28.29 -4.59 6.24
N LYS A 186 -29.30 -3.90 5.75
CA LYS A 186 -29.25 -2.52 5.27
C LYS A 186 -28.58 -1.52 6.22
N ASP A 187 -28.59 -1.80 7.54
CA ASP A 187 -28.00 -0.93 8.55
C ASP A 187 -26.46 -0.98 8.56
N ARG A 188 -25.88 -2.01 7.93
CA ARG A 188 -24.43 -2.16 7.73
C ARG A 188 -23.93 -1.57 6.42
N ILE A 189 -24.82 -0.93 5.62
CA ILE A 189 -24.52 -0.41 4.29
C ILE A 189 -24.76 1.10 4.29
N VAL A 190 -23.71 1.86 4.04
CA VAL A 190 -23.71 3.33 4.12
C VAL A 190 -23.16 3.93 2.82
N TYR A 191 -23.81 4.98 2.33
CA TYR A 191 -23.35 5.80 1.22
C TYR A 191 -23.10 7.23 1.70
N ARG A 192 -21.99 7.81 1.25
CA ARG A 192 -21.71 9.22 1.47
C ARG A 192 -21.02 9.80 0.25
N ARG A 193 -21.60 10.87 -0.31
CA ARG A 193 -21.00 11.67 -1.38
C ARG A 193 -20.54 13.02 -0.83
N ARG A 194 -19.29 13.41 -1.19
CA ARG A 194 -18.77 14.76 -0.93
C ARG A 194 -19.04 15.67 -2.12
N THR A 195 -19.26 16.94 -1.85
CA THR A 195 -19.31 18.01 -2.86
C THR A 195 -17.98 18.73 -3.00
N ASP A 196 -17.19 18.80 -1.91
CA ASP A 196 -15.84 19.31 -1.91
C ASP A 196 -14.85 18.13 -1.82
N ASN A 197 -14.16 17.88 -2.94
CA ASN A 197 -13.21 16.77 -3.06
C ASN A 197 -11.79 17.18 -2.61
N LYS A 198 -11.69 18.02 -1.58
CA LYS A 198 -10.43 18.46 -1.00
C LYS A 198 -9.59 17.26 -0.57
N GLY A 199 -8.30 17.26 -0.96
CA GLY A 199 -7.38 16.17 -0.66
C GLY A 199 -7.63 14.89 -1.44
N TYR A 200 -8.53 14.89 -2.42
CA TYR A 200 -8.83 13.73 -3.29
C TYR A 200 -9.16 12.47 -2.48
N LYS A 201 -8.66 11.28 -2.89
CA LYS A 201 -8.88 9.99 -2.19
C LYS A 201 -8.43 10.04 -0.72
N ALA A 202 -7.25 10.59 -0.46
CA ALA A 202 -6.74 10.72 0.91
C ALA A 202 -7.69 11.55 1.80
N GLY A 203 -8.15 12.70 1.30
CA GLY A 203 -9.15 13.52 2.01
C GLY A 203 -10.50 12.82 2.18
N ASN A 204 -10.89 11.99 1.22
CA ASN A 204 -12.10 11.18 1.30
C ASN A 204 -12.03 10.14 2.44
N VAL A 205 -10.93 9.39 2.51
CA VAL A 205 -10.67 8.42 3.58
C VAL A 205 -10.49 9.12 4.93
N ARG A 206 -9.82 10.28 4.94
CA ARG A 206 -9.65 11.10 6.15
C ARG A 206 -10.98 11.50 6.78
N GLU A 207 -11.89 12.06 5.97
CA GLU A 207 -13.23 12.45 6.43
C GLU A 207 -14.04 11.25 6.94
N PHE A 208 -13.89 10.07 6.32
CA PHE A 208 -14.47 8.84 6.85
C PHE A 208 -13.94 8.54 8.26
N CYS A 209 -12.63 8.60 8.45
CA CYS A 209 -12.01 8.34 9.77
C CYS A 209 -12.46 9.36 10.84
N GLU A 210 -12.67 10.61 10.46
CA GLU A 210 -13.15 11.66 11.36
C GLU A 210 -14.62 11.45 11.76
N ARG A 211 -15.45 11.00 10.82
CA ARG A 211 -16.89 10.87 11.03
C ARG A 211 -17.31 9.57 11.72
N TRP A 212 -16.66 8.45 11.38
CA TRP A 212 -17.04 7.12 11.85
C TRP A 212 -15.90 6.35 12.54
N GLY A 213 -14.73 6.97 12.66
CA GLY A 213 -13.53 6.29 13.17
C GLY A 213 -13.60 5.87 14.64
N ASP A 214 -14.56 6.34 15.40
CA ASP A 214 -14.79 5.91 16.79
C ASP A 214 -15.70 4.68 16.88
N ASP A 215 -16.41 4.32 15.80
CA ASP A 215 -17.30 3.16 15.72
C ASP A 215 -16.59 1.89 15.25
N TYR A 216 -15.38 2.02 14.68
CA TYR A 216 -14.62 0.93 14.08
C TYR A 216 -13.15 0.97 14.50
N GLU A 217 -12.58 -0.20 14.80
CA GLU A 217 -11.15 -0.33 15.08
C GLU A 217 -10.30 -0.39 13.80
N LEU A 218 -10.87 -1.00 12.76
CA LEU A 218 -10.17 -1.23 11.48
C LEU A 218 -10.98 -0.68 10.30
N MET A 219 -10.25 -0.27 9.26
CA MET A 219 -10.82 -0.07 7.93
C MET A 219 -10.08 -0.91 6.89
N LEU A 220 -10.79 -1.28 5.83
CA LEU A 220 -10.24 -1.93 4.64
C LEU A 220 -10.65 -1.09 3.42
N PRO A 221 -9.78 -0.17 2.96
CA PRO A 221 -10.03 0.58 1.75
C PRO A 221 -9.92 -0.31 0.51
N LEU A 222 -10.89 -0.19 -0.37
CA LEU A 222 -10.95 -0.77 -1.70
C LEU A 222 -11.09 0.35 -2.73
N ASP A 223 -10.47 0.18 -3.88
CA ASP A 223 -10.75 0.99 -5.05
C ASP A 223 -11.97 0.40 -5.81
N ALA A 224 -12.59 1.19 -6.67
CA ALA A 224 -13.76 0.77 -7.43
C ALA A 224 -13.49 -0.43 -8.35
N ASP A 225 -12.22 -0.67 -8.68
CA ASP A 225 -11.74 -1.79 -9.50
C ASP A 225 -11.19 -2.97 -8.69
N SER A 226 -11.25 -2.91 -7.35
CA SER A 226 -10.72 -3.92 -6.43
C SER A 226 -11.79 -4.90 -5.94
N VAL A 227 -11.38 -6.15 -5.72
CA VAL A 227 -12.20 -7.20 -5.10
C VAL A 227 -11.32 -8.06 -4.18
N MET A 228 -11.86 -8.45 -3.03
CA MET A 228 -11.23 -9.41 -2.13
C MET A 228 -12.23 -10.49 -1.70
N SER A 229 -11.75 -11.71 -1.49
CA SER A 229 -12.60 -12.77 -0.92
C SER A 229 -12.86 -12.55 0.57
N GLY A 230 -14.02 -13.01 1.05
CA GLY A 230 -14.36 -12.96 2.47
C GLY A 230 -13.33 -13.68 3.35
N PRO A 231 -12.89 -14.91 3.03
CA PRO A 231 -11.83 -15.59 3.78
C PRO A 231 -10.53 -14.77 3.87
N ALA A 232 -10.13 -14.10 2.79
CA ALA A 232 -8.95 -13.23 2.79
C ALA A 232 -9.11 -12.04 3.76
N ILE A 233 -10.26 -11.38 3.71
CA ILE A 233 -10.58 -10.23 4.57
C ILE A 233 -10.60 -10.65 6.04
N VAL A 234 -11.29 -11.75 6.36
CA VAL A 234 -11.36 -12.29 7.73
C VAL A 234 -9.98 -12.67 8.26
N LYS A 235 -9.14 -13.29 7.41
CA LYS A 235 -7.74 -13.60 7.75
C LYS A 235 -6.94 -12.36 8.12
N LEU A 236 -7.02 -11.30 7.31
CA LEU A 236 -6.34 -10.02 7.60
C LEU A 236 -6.85 -9.41 8.91
N ALA A 237 -8.16 -9.40 9.14
CA ALA A 237 -8.76 -8.86 10.36
C ALA A 237 -8.32 -9.64 11.61
N ARG A 238 -8.24 -10.98 11.53
CA ARG A 238 -7.72 -11.83 12.64
C ARG A 238 -6.26 -11.53 12.96
N ILE A 239 -5.42 -11.35 11.94
CA ILE A 239 -4.02 -10.96 12.14
C ILE A 239 -3.94 -9.61 12.85
N MET A 240 -4.71 -8.63 12.39
CA MET A 240 -4.75 -7.30 13.01
C MET A 240 -5.30 -7.32 14.43
N GLN A 241 -6.28 -8.18 14.72
CA GLN A 241 -6.81 -8.39 16.06
C GLN A 241 -5.75 -8.96 17.00
N ALA A 242 -5.00 -9.96 16.54
CA ALA A 242 -3.96 -10.61 17.34
C ALA A 242 -2.73 -9.72 17.58
N HIS A 243 -2.48 -8.72 16.70
CA HIS A 243 -1.31 -7.86 16.73
C HIS A 243 -1.67 -6.36 16.83
N PRO A 244 -1.96 -5.84 18.04
CA PRO A 244 -2.43 -4.46 18.23
C PRO A 244 -1.44 -3.37 17.78
N LYS A 245 -0.15 -3.69 17.70
CA LYS A 245 0.88 -2.75 17.22
C LYS A 245 1.04 -2.75 15.68
N LEU A 246 0.35 -3.65 15.00
CA LEU A 246 0.27 -3.64 13.54
C LEU A 246 -0.71 -2.54 13.12
N GLY A 247 -0.21 -1.50 12.46
CA GLY A 247 -0.98 -0.34 12.02
C GLY A 247 -1.58 -0.52 10.64
N ILE A 248 -0.80 -1.10 9.70
CA ILE A 248 -1.24 -1.41 8.34
C ILE A 248 -0.77 -2.82 7.98
N LEU A 249 -1.67 -3.62 7.44
CA LEU A 249 -1.39 -4.93 6.86
C LEU A 249 -1.84 -4.95 5.41
N GLN A 250 -0.87 -4.85 4.50
CA GLN A 250 -1.08 -4.87 3.06
C GLN A 250 -1.20 -6.31 2.56
N SER A 251 -2.23 -6.62 1.79
CA SER A 251 -2.34 -7.87 1.05
C SER A 251 -1.58 -7.78 -0.28
N LEU A 252 -1.06 -8.90 -0.76
CA LEU A 252 -0.50 -8.98 -2.11
C LEU A 252 -1.63 -8.95 -3.14
N VAL A 253 -1.67 -7.90 -3.94
CA VAL A 253 -2.71 -7.70 -4.96
C VAL A 253 -2.26 -8.31 -6.28
N VAL A 254 -3.15 -9.05 -6.94
CA VAL A 254 -2.91 -9.61 -8.28
C VAL A 254 -3.95 -9.11 -9.28
N GLY A 255 -3.59 -9.10 -10.55
CA GLY A 255 -4.50 -8.64 -11.61
C GLY A 255 -5.69 -9.59 -11.82
N MET A 256 -6.89 -9.03 -11.93
CA MET A 256 -8.09 -9.77 -12.33
C MET A 256 -7.96 -10.32 -13.75
N PRO A 257 -8.61 -11.46 -14.07
CA PRO A 257 -8.69 -11.95 -15.44
C PRO A 257 -9.17 -10.86 -16.42
N SER A 258 -8.47 -10.69 -17.53
CA SER A 258 -8.77 -9.68 -18.54
C SER A 258 -8.88 -10.25 -19.94
N SER A 259 -9.77 -9.71 -20.76
CA SER A 259 -9.85 -9.99 -22.20
C SER A 259 -8.78 -9.26 -23.01
N SER A 260 -8.19 -8.18 -22.46
CA SER A 260 -7.13 -7.42 -23.12
C SER A 260 -5.84 -8.22 -23.23
N ALA A 261 -5.24 -8.29 -24.41
CA ALA A 261 -3.92 -8.89 -24.62
C ALA A 261 -2.82 -8.14 -23.85
N PHE A 262 -2.87 -6.80 -23.85
CA PHE A 262 -1.93 -5.98 -23.10
C PHE A 262 -1.99 -6.29 -21.60
N ALA A 263 -3.19 -6.24 -21.01
CA ALA A 263 -3.36 -6.52 -19.57
C ALA A 263 -2.89 -7.94 -19.21
N ARG A 264 -3.17 -8.95 -20.03
CA ARG A 264 -2.74 -10.34 -19.78
C ARG A 264 -1.21 -10.50 -19.81
N ILE A 265 -0.53 -9.86 -20.77
CA ILE A 265 0.95 -9.89 -20.86
C ILE A 265 1.54 -9.17 -19.65
N PHE A 266 0.99 -8.01 -19.30
CA PHE A 266 1.41 -7.24 -18.13
C PHE A 266 1.23 -8.03 -16.82
N GLN A 267 0.07 -8.66 -16.63
CA GLN A 267 -0.25 -9.51 -15.48
C GLN A 267 0.66 -10.74 -15.37
N PHE A 268 1.00 -11.35 -16.50
CA PHE A 268 1.95 -12.46 -16.54
C PHE A 268 3.31 -12.03 -15.97
N GLY A 269 3.85 -10.90 -16.43
CA GLY A 269 5.10 -10.35 -15.92
C GLY A 269 5.04 -10.00 -14.43
N MET A 270 3.97 -9.33 -14.01
CA MET A 270 3.74 -9.00 -12.60
C MET A 270 3.68 -10.26 -11.73
N ARG A 271 2.85 -11.24 -12.09
CA ARG A 271 2.62 -12.43 -11.28
C ARG A 271 3.86 -13.32 -11.13
N HIS A 272 4.68 -13.42 -12.18
CA HIS A 272 5.96 -14.12 -12.10
C HIS A 272 6.97 -13.44 -11.16
N GLY A 273 7.03 -12.11 -11.21
CA GLY A 273 8.00 -11.34 -10.43
C GLY A 273 7.53 -11.06 -8.99
N MET A 274 6.26 -10.70 -8.81
CA MET A 274 5.76 -10.17 -7.55
C MET A 274 5.90 -11.12 -6.36
N ARG A 275 5.70 -12.41 -6.54
CA ARG A 275 5.80 -13.38 -5.44
C ARG A 275 7.21 -13.43 -4.86
N THR A 276 8.22 -13.59 -5.71
CA THR A 276 9.63 -13.64 -5.29
C THR A 276 10.09 -12.27 -4.81
N TYR A 277 9.77 -11.21 -5.55
CA TYR A 277 10.12 -9.84 -5.18
C TYR A 277 9.56 -9.44 -3.82
N THR A 278 8.25 -9.65 -3.59
CA THR A 278 7.59 -9.27 -2.34
C THR A 278 8.09 -10.09 -1.16
N MET A 279 8.36 -11.39 -1.36
CA MET A 279 8.94 -12.26 -0.33
C MET A 279 10.32 -11.73 0.11
N GLY A 280 11.20 -11.45 -0.84
CA GLY A 280 12.54 -10.93 -0.53
C GLY A 280 12.50 -9.51 0.02
N GLN A 281 11.66 -8.63 -0.52
CA GLN A 281 11.45 -7.30 0.03
C GLN A 281 10.96 -7.37 1.48
N SER A 282 9.93 -8.16 1.76
CA SER A 282 9.35 -8.28 3.10
C SER A 282 10.34 -8.84 4.12
N TRP A 283 11.31 -9.66 3.70
CA TRP A 283 12.32 -10.22 4.58
C TRP A 283 13.19 -9.17 5.26
N TRP A 284 13.54 -8.08 4.58
CA TRP A 284 14.41 -7.03 5.12
C TRP A 284 13.68 -5.72 5.46
N THR A 285 12.60 -5.38 4.72
CA THR A 285 11.78 -4.21 5.09
C THR A 285 11.00 -4.48 6.36
N ALA A 286 10.45 -5.68 6.48
CA ALA A 286 9.77 -6.21 7.65
C ALA A 286 8.70 -5.26 8.22
N ASP A 287 8.99 -4.59 9.33
CA ASP A 287 8.12 -3.64 10.03
C ASP A 287 7.93 -2.30 9.28
N CYS A 288 8.70 -2.06 8.22
CA CYS A 288 8.61 -0.93 7.32
C CYS A 288 8.17 -1.39 5.92
N GLY A 289 7.07 -2.12 5.81
CA GLY A 289 6.50 -2.54 4.53
C GLY A 289 5.84 -1.39 3.78
N PRO A 290 5.57 -1.55 2.46
CA PRO A 290 4.81 -0.61 1.67
C PRO A 290 3.31 -0.66 2.01
N PHE A 291 2.61 0.41 1.67
CA PHE A 291 1.16 0.51 1.60
C PHE A 291 0.78 1.03 0.22
N TRP A 292 -0.24 0.45 -0.41
CA TRP A 292 -0.67 0.81 -1.76
C TRP A 292 -2.01 1.53 -1.81
N GLY A 293 -2.52 1.94 -0.62
CA GLY A 293 -3.74 2.75 -0.51
C GLY A 293 -5.05 1.98 -0.66
N HIS A 294 -4.99 0.67 -0.95
CA HIS A 294 -6.16 -0.22 -1.07
C HIS A 294 -5.79 -1.68 -0.80
N ASN A 295 -6.80 -2.55 -0.67
CA ASN A 295 -6.63 -3.98 -0.40
C ASN A 295 -5.71 -4.26 0.81
N ALA A 296 -5.84 -3.43 1.83
CA ALA A 296 -5.07 -3.51 3.06
C ALA A 296 -5.99 -3.27 4.25
N VAL A 297 -5.65 -3.83 5.40
CA VAL A 297 -6.34 -3.49 6.65
C VAL A 297 -5.53 -2.46 7.41
N VAL A 298 -6.19 -1.38 7.79
CA VAL A 298 -5.60 -0.21 8.46
C VAL A 298 -6.27 0.00 9.81
N ARG A 299 -5.47 0.23 10.85
CA ARG A 299 -5.99 0.60 12.18
C ARG A 299 -6.38 2.06 12.19
N ILE A 300 -7.67 2.35 12.41
CA ILE A 300 -8.25 3.68 12.19
C ILE A 300 -7.70 4.71 13.16
N LYS A 301 -7.70 4.44 14.46
CA LYS A 301 -7.33 5.44 15.46
C LYS A 301 -5.93 6.03 15.22
N PRO A 302 -4.83 5.26 15.12
CA PRO A 302 -3.52 5.83 14.85
C PRO A 302 -3.43 6.44 13.44
N PHE A 303 -4.15 5.92 12.45
CA PHE A 303 -4.20 6.50 11.12
C PHE A 303 -4.81 7.90 11.15
N ARG A 304 -5.98 8.06 11.77
CA ARG A 304 -6.65 9.34 11.96
C ARG A 304 -5.78 10.34 12.74
N ASP A 305 -5.20 9.89 13.87
CA ASP A 305 -4.55 10.78 14.83
C ASP A 305 -3.12 11.16 14.39
N GLN A 306 -2.45 10.38 13.51
CA GLN A 306 -1.02 10.51 13.22
C GLN A 306 -0.65 10.58 11.74
N CYS A 307 -1.55 10.23 10.83
CA CYS A 307 -1.25 10.15 9.39
C CYS A 307 -1.87 11.30 8.58
N GLU A 308 -2.05 12.46 9.19
CA GLU A 308 -2.49 13.66 8.49
C GLU A 308 -1.44 14.10 7.47
N LEU A 309 -1.88 14.27 6.22
CA LEU A 309 -1.01 14.67 5.12
C LEU A 309 -0.87 16.18 5.07
N PRO A 310 0.35 16.72 4.93
CA PRO A 310 0.55 18.14 4.76
C PRO A 310 0.14 18.60 3.36
N GLU A 311 -0.27 19.83 3.25
CA GLU A 311 -0.32 20.51 1.96
C GLU A 311 1.08 21.04 1.61
N LEU A 312 1.61 20.60 0.47
CA LEU A 312 2.99 20.88 0.08
C LEU A 312 3.12 22.32 -0.44
N PRO A 313 4.19 23.06 -0.05
CA PRO A 313 4.37 24.43 -0.47
C PRO A 313 4.61 24.54 -1.98
N GLY A 314 4.15 25.67 -2.56
CA GLY A 314 4.31 25.98 -3.98
C GLY A 314 3.15 25.48 -4.85
N LYS A 315 3.34 25.60 -6.18
CA LYS A 315 2.32 25.23 -7.17
C LYS A 315 2.52 23.81 -7.71
N PRO A 316 1.47 23.18 -8.26
CA PRO A 316 1.63 21.97 -9.07
C PRO A 316 2.71 22.14 -10.16
N PRO A 317 3.45 21.08 -10.53
CA PRO A 317 3.17 19.66 -10.21
C PRO A 317 3.70 19.17 -8.84
N LEU A 318 4.61 19.91 -8.19
CA LEU A 318 5.26 19.46 -6.96
C LEU A 318 4.63 20.00 -5.66
N GLY A 319 3.78 21.05 -5.74
CA GLY A 319 3.06 21.62 -4.60
C GLY A 319 1.59 21.18 -4.55
N GLY A 320 0.88 21.61 -3.48
CA GLY A 320 -0.51 21.26 -3.22
C GLY A 320 -0.68 19.94 -2.47
N HIS A 321 -1.82 19.27 -2.64
CA HIS A 321 -2.10 18.01 -1.95
C HIS A 321 -1.17 16.88 -2.40
N VAL A 322 -0.79 16.01 -1.48
CA VAL A 322 0.01 14.81 -1.76
C VAL A 322 -0.84 13.84 -2.59
N LEU A 323 -0.36 13.48 -3.78
CA LEU A 323 -1.10 12.63 -4.73
C LEU A 323 -0.85 11.13 -4.49
N SER A 324 0.40 10.72 -4.30
CA SER A 324 0.77 9.36 -3.87
C SER A 324 0.82 9.32 -2.35
N HIS A 325 -0.35 9.33 -1.73
CA HIS A 325 -0.50 9.51 -0.28
C HIS A 325 -0.14 8.27 0.54
N ASP A 326 -0.31 7.12 -0.02
CA ASP A 326 -0.23 5.80 0.57
C ASP A 326 1.12 5.51 1.24
N GLN A 327 2.24 5.72 0.54
CA GLN A 327 3.58 5.54 1.12
C GLN A 327 3.87 6.57 2.23
N VAL A 328 3.34 7.78 2.12
CA VAL A 328 3.49 8.81 3.16
C VAL A 328 2.72 8.41 4.42
N GLU A 329 1.50 7.92 4.27
CA GLU A 329 0.68 7.40 5.37
C GLU A 329 1.34 6.21 6.06
N ALA A 330 1.93 5.26 5.28
CA ALA A 330 2.73 4.17 5.84
C ALA A 330 3.90 4.68 6.68
N THR A 331 4.61 5.68 6.16
CA THR A 331 5.75 6.32 6.84
C THR A 331 5.32 7.01 8.13
N PHE A 332 4.18 7.70 8.13
CA PHE A 332 3.63 8.35 9.31
C PHE A 332 3.10 7.35 10.34
N MET A 333 2.50 6.25 9.90
CA MET A 333 2.13 5.15 10.76
C MET A 333 3.34 4.56 11.48
N ARG A 334 4.46 4.40 10.77
CA ARG A 334 5.74 3.99 11.36
C ARG A 334 6.25 5.00 12.38
N ARG A 335 6.23 6.29 12.04
CA ARG A 335 6.60 7.39 12.95
C ARG A 335 5.79 7.35 14.25
N ALA A 336 4.52 6.97 14.17
CA ALA A 336 3.64 6.80 15.31
C ALA A 336 3.94 5.56 16.17
N GLY A 337 4.93 4.73 15.80
CA GLY A 337 5.35 3.54 16.54
C GLY A 337 4.55 2.28 16.21
N PHE A 338 3.78 2.29 15.12
CA PHE A 338 3.10 1.10 14.58
C PHE A 338 3.90 0.46 13.46
N GLU A 339 3.69 -0.82 13.23
CA GLU A 339 4.30 -1.54 12.11
C GLU A 339 3.42 -1.48 10.86
N VAL A 340 4.07 -1.40 9.72
CA VAL A 340 3.46 -1.58 8.40
C VAL A 340 4.03 -2.85 7.78
N ARG A 341 3.18 -3.82 7.48
CA ARG A 341 3.59 -5.14 7.01
C ARG A 341 2.87 -5.52 5.74
N VAL A 342 3.47 -6.42 4.98
CA VAL A 342 2.88 -7.02 3.77
C VAL A 342 2.77 -8.51 3.94
N LEU A 343 1.63 -9.11 3.59
CA LEU A 343 1.53 -10.54 3.40
C LEU A 343 2.16 -10.92 2.06
N PRO A 344 3.31 -11.60 2.03
CA PRO A 344 4.08 -11.82 0.81
C PRO A 344 3.60 -13.03 -0.01
N PHE A 345 2.30 -13.31 0.00
CA PHE A 345 1.68 -14.39 -0.76
C PHE A 345 0.30 -13.98 -1.29
N GLU A 346 -0.12 -14.63 -2.38
CA GLU A 346 -1.45 -14.42 -2.95
C GLU A 346 -2.52 -14.87 -1.95
N ASN A 347 -3.47 -13.99 -1.68
CA ASN A 347 -4.53 -14.18 -0.70
C ASN A 347 -5.84 -13.61 -1.24
N ASP A 348 -6.29 -14.09 -2.38
CA ASP A 348 -7.57 -13.73 -3.01
C ASP A 348 -7.87 -12.22 -2.98
N SER A 349 -6.90 -11.44 -3.38
CA SER A 349 -6.94 -9.98 -3.44
C SER A 349 -6.62 -9.54 -4.86
N TRP A 350 -7.57 -8.89 -5.53
CA TRP A 350 -7.49 -8.58 -6.95
C TRP A 350 -7.80 -7.13 -7.26
N GLU A 351 -7.19 -6.62 -8.34
CA GLU A 351 -7.51 -5.35 -8.97
C GLU A 351 -7.56 -5.49 -10.50
N GLU A 352 -8.20 -4.55 -11.18
CA GLU A 352 -8.11 -4.46 -12.64
C GLU A 352 -6.83 -3.73 -13.06
N ASN A 353 -6.18 -4.27 -14.08
CA ASN A 353 -5.07 -3.58 -14.71
C ASN A 353 -5.53 -2.79 -15.94
N PRO A 354 -4.84 -1.69 -16.31
CA PRO A 354 -5.14 -0.93 -17.51
C PRO A 354 -5.24 -1.82 -18.73
N PRO A 355 -6.32 -1.68 -19.53
CA PRO A 355 -6.53 -2.56 -20.68
C PRO A 355 -5.63 -2.23 -21.86
N THR A 356 -5.04 -1.03 -21.92
CA THR A 356 -4.19 -0.56 -23.01
C THR A 356 -2.91 0.11 -22.51
N MET A 357 -1.90 0.15 -23.38
CA MET A 357 -0.66 0.91 -23.13
C MET A 357 -0.94 2.39 -22.85
N LEU A 358 -1.93 2.99 -23.52
CA LEU A 358 -2.25 4.39 -23.32
C LEU A 358 -2.85 4.65 -21.94
N ASP A 359 -3.72 3.77 -21.47
CA ASP A 359 -4.31 3.88 -20.13
C ASP A 359 -3.25 3.65 -19.06
N PHE A 360 -2.34 2.71 -19.30
CA PHE A 360 -1.17 2.51 -18.44
C PHE A 360 -0.31 3.77 -18.37
N ALA A 361 0.05 4.38 -19.50
CA ALA A 361 0.86 5.59 -19.54
C ALA A 361 0.22 6.76 -18.80
N LYS A 362 -1.10 6.95 -18.94
CA LYS A 362 -1.83 7.99 -18.19
C LYS A 362 -1.75 7.78 -16.68
N ARG A 363 -1.89 6.53 -16.24
CA ARG A 363 -1.78 6.16 -14.82
C ARG A 363 -0.36 6.38 -14.30
N ASP A 364 0.65 5.96 -15.06
CA ASP A 364 2.06 6.06 -14.72
C ASP A 364 2.52 7.52 -14.57
N VAL A 365 2.11 8.42 -15.48
CA VAL A 365 2.37 9.87 -15.38
C VAL A 365 1.82 10.45 -14.07
N ARG A 366 0.62 10.06 -13.66
CA ARG A 366 0.03 10.51 -12.40
C ARG A 366 0.80 9.99 -11.19
N TRP A 367 1.23 8.73 -11.21
CA TRP A 367 2.06 8.15 -10.15
C TRP A 367 3.44 8.79 -10.09
N CYS A 368 4.06 9.02 -11.24
CA CYS A 368 5.34 9.75 -11.32
C CYS A 368 5.24 11.13 -10.67
N GLN A 369 4.19 11.90 -10.97
CA GLN A 369 3.96 13.20 -10.34
C GLN A 369 3.85 13.07 -8.82
N GLY A 370 3.07 12.12 -8.32
CA GLY A 370 2.91 11.91 -6.87
C GLY A 370 4.21 11.49 -6.19
N ASN A 371 4.99 10.61 -6.82
CA ASN A 371 6.27 10.16 -6.27
C ASN A 371 7.31 11.29 -6.25
N MET A 372 7.31 12.17 -7.26
CA MET A 372 8.20 13.35 -7.27
C MET A 372 7.92 14.33 -6.11
N GLN A 373 6.73 14.34 -5.56
CA GLN A 373 6.41 15.15 -4.39
C GLN A 373 7.13 14.68 -3.11
N TYR A 374 7.56 13.41 -3.03
CA TYR A 374 8.24 12.85 -1.85
C TYR A 374 9.54 13.60 -1.50
N VAL A 375 10.21 14.19 -2.48
CA VAL A 375 11.42 15.01 -2.25
C VAL A 375 11.17 16.10 -1.21
N LYS A 376 9.96 16.67 -1.17
CA LYS A 376 9.58 17.71 -0.18
C LYS A 376 9.27 17.15 1.22
N LEU A 377 9.12 15.85 1.33
CA LEU A 377 8.77 15.15 2.58
C LEU A 377 9.98 14.50 3.26
N LEU A 378 11.12 14.39 2.56
CA LEU A 378 12.33 13.73 3.07
C LEU A 378 12.86 14.35 4.36
N ASP A 379 12.69 15.68 4.54
CA ASP A 379 13.15 16.41 5.72
C ASP A 379 12.13 16.41 6.87
N THR A 380 10.99 15.70 6.72
CA THR A 380 9.99 15.61 7.77
C THR A 380 10.61 15.02 9.04
N LYS A 381 10.42 15.73 10.16
CA LYS A 381 11.00 15.33 11.45
C LYS A 381 10.39 14.01 11.96
N GLY A 382 11.22 13.20 12.60
CA GLY A 382 10.80 11.96 13.26
C GLY A 382 10.66 10.75 12.34
N LEU A 383 10.93 10.87 11.04
CA LEU A 383 10.94 9.73 10.14
C LEU A 383 12.15 8.82 10.42
N TYR A 384 11.89 7.52 10.40
CA TYR A 384 12.97 6.52 10.49
C TYR A 384 13.86 6.54 9.23
N PRO A 385 15.16 6.21 9.35
CA PRO A 385 16.05 6.13 8.18
C PRO A 385 15.49 5.19 7.09
N MET A 386 14.89 4.06 7.50
CA MET A 386 14.28 3.10 6.59
C MET A 386 13.10 3.72 5.82
N SER A 387 12.26 4.51 6.48
CA SER A 387 11.13 5.20 5.85
C SER A 387 11.56 6.29 4.87
N ARG A 388 12.73 6.90 5.08
CA ARG A 388 13.30 7.88 4.13
C ARG A 388 13.92 7.22 2.91
N PHE A 389 14.35 5.98 3.05
CA PHE A 389 14.91 5.20 1.95
C PHE A 389 13.82 4.67 1.00
N GLN A 390 12.66 4.29 1.54
CA GLN A 390 11.49 3.82 0.77
C GLN A 390 10.79 4.95 0.02
#